data_fe851736249aa2f528a08a2e6837b9de
#
_entry.id   fe851736249aa2f528a08a2e6837b9de
#
_cell.length_a   1.000
_cell.length_b   1.000
_cell.length_c   1.000
_cell.angle_alpha   90.00
_cell.angle_beta   90.00
_cell.angle_gamma   90.00
#
_symmetry.space_group_name_H-M   'P 1'
#
loop_
_entity.id
_entity.type
_entity.pdbx_description
1 polymer ?
#
loop_
_entity_poly.entity_id
_entity_poly.type
_entity_poly.pdbx_seq_one_letter_code
_entity_poly.pdbx_strand_id
1 'polypeptide(L)'
;MSDVIELTPAVGATGKDRPSATPEGRPEPGAIARPGPRPKLKVATTSLAGCFGCHMSLLDIDERILDLVELVEFDRSPITDIKQLGPCDLGLVEGGVANAENVEVLREFRRHCKVLVALGACAVNGGVPAMRNSFALGDCLTESYVGGIGIHNPGVPNDPEIPLLLNKVHPIHEVVKVDYFLPGCPPSGDAIWTFLTELLAGQPISLPYTQLHYD
;
A
#
# COMPACT_ATOMS: atom_id res chain seq x y z
N MET A 1 24.09 24.42 -26.47
CA MET A 1 23.19 25.53 -26.16
C MET A 1 22.42 25.08 -24.95
N SER A 2 22.86 25.58 -23.82
CA SER A 2 22.44 25.17 -22.47
C SER A 2 21.57 26.30 -21.92
N ASP A 3 20.29 26.04 -21.74
CA ASP A 3 19.39 26.97 -21.06
C ASP A 3 19.39 26.64 -19.55
N VAL A 4 20.08 27.51 -18.82
CA VAL A 4 20.09 27.51 -17.35
C VAL A 4 18.90 28.36 -16.90
N ILE A 5 17.97 27.74 -16.14
CA ILE A 5 16.88 28.49 -15.51
C ILE A 5 17.43 29.11 -14.22
N GLU A 6 17.59 30.45 -14.23
CA GLU A 6 17.92 31.24 -13.06
C GLU A 6 16.69 31.39 -12.14
N LEU A 7 16.78 30.89 -10.93
CA LEU A 7 15.81 31.15 -9.87
C LEU A 7 16.21 32.43 -9.12
N THR A 8 15.45 33.50 -9.33
CA THR A 8 15.61 34.77 -8.61
C THR A 8 14.94 34.68 -7.23
N PRO A 9 15.63 35.03 -6.11
CA PRO A 9 14.99 35.06 -4.80
C PRO A 9 14.13 36.32 -4.64
N ALA A 10 12.87 36.16 -4.27
CA ALA A 10 11.98 37.26 -3.90
C ALA A 10 12.37 37.81 -2.53
N VAL A 11 12.70 39.11 -2.50
CA VAL A 11 13.03 39.92 -1.34
C VAL A 11 11.78 40.16 -0.49
N GLY A 12 11.98 40.15 0.84
CA GLY A 12 11.00 40.17 1.90
C GLY A 12 9.99 41.32 1.91
N ALA A 13 8.81 41.00 2.41
CA ALA A 13 7.85 41.94 2.93
C ALA A 13 7.74 41.74 4.44
N THR A 14 8.12 42.79 5.17
CA THR A 14 8.00 42.95 6.64
C THR A 14 6.53 42.90 7.07
N GLY A 15 6.29 42.20 8.17
CA GLY A 15 4.98 42.01 8.76
C GLY A 15 4.30 43.29 9.23
N LYS A 16 2.98 43.27 9.15
CA LYS A 16 2.01 43.74 10.18
C LYS A 16 0.60 43.36 9.74
N ASP A 17 -0.16 42.97 10.75
CA ASP A 17 -1.63 42.83 10.71
C ASP A 17 -2.20 41.64 9.94
N ARG A 18 -2.07 40.46 10.55
CA ARG A 18 -2.98 39.35 10.27
C ARG A 18 -4.07 39.35 11.35
N PRO A 19 -5.36 39.60 11.02
CA PRO A 19 -6.45 39.39 11.97
C PRO A 19 -6.50 37.91 12.34
N SER A 20 -6.64 37.63 13.63
CA SER A 20 -6.86 36.28 14.16
C SER A 20 -8.19 35.74 13.63
N ALA A 21 -8.16 34.99 12.56
CA ALA A 21 -9.28 34.16 12.14
C ALA A 21 -9.37 32.98 13.12
N THR A 22 -10.43 32.96 13.92
CA THR A 22 -10.90 31.77 14.61
C THR A 22 -11.00 30.63 13.59
N PRO A 23 -10.53 29.40 13.87
CA PRO A 23 -10.71 28.29 12.96
C PRO A 23 -12.19 27.98 12.88
N GLU A 24 -12.86 28.52 11.88
CA GLU A 24 -14.19 28.06 11.48
C GLU A 24 -14.08 26.57 11.10
N GLY A 25 -15.03 25.80 11.64
CA GLY A 25 -15.05 24.36 11.67
C GLY A 25 -14.57 23.70 10.38
N ARG A 26 -13.65 22.76 10.57
CA ARG A 26 -13.31 21.78 9.55
C ARG A 26 -14.63 21.16 9.10
N PRO A 27 -14.98 21.17 7.79
CA PRO A 27 -16.16 20.45 7.36
C PRO A 27 -15.97 18.98 7.78
N GLU A 28 -16.90 18.47 8.55
CA GLU A 28 -16.99 17.04 8.85
C GLU A 28 -16.87 16.28 7.52
N PRO A 29 -16.05 15.22 7.41
CA PRO A 29 -16.01 14.39 6.22
C PRO A 29 -17.43 13.94 5.94
N GLY A 30 -17.99 14.36 4.79
CA GLY A 30 -19.40 14.22 4.48
C GLY A 30 -19.88 12.82 4.78
N ALA A 31 -20.92 12.71 5.60
CA ALA A 31 -21.61 11.46 5.87
C ALA A 31 -21.99 10.84 4.52
N ILE A 32 -21.48 9.65 4.22
CA ILE A 32 -21.81 8.92 2.99
C ILE A 32 -23.32 8.71 3.03
N ALA A 33 -24.05 9.28 2.05
CA ALA A 33 -25.48 9.03 1.90
C ALA A 33 -25.65 7.51 1.81
N ARG A 34 -26.33 6.90 2.79
CA ARG A 34 -26.55 5.45 2.85
C ARG A 34 -27.26 5.03 1.57
N PRO A 35 -26.63 4.31 0.66
CA PRO A 35 -27.28 3.83 -0.54
C PRO A 35 -28.36 2.82 -0.12
N GLY A 36 -29.49 2.80 -0.82
CA GLY A 36 -30.45 1.70 -0.70
C GLY A 36 -29.78 0.34 -0.94
N PRO A 37 -30.47 -0.80 -0.76
CA PRO A 37 -29.88 -2.14 -0.73
C PRO A 37 -29.20 -2.47 -2.06
N ARG A 38 -27.95 -2.05 -2.20
CA ARG A 38 -27.05 -2.51 -3.26
C ARG A 38 -26.28 -3.73 -2.76
N PRO A 39 -25.96 -4.70 -3.61
CA PRO A 39 -25.05 -5.76 -3.21
C PRO A 39 -23.72 -5.14 -2.78
N LYS A 40 -23.20 -5.56 -1.65
CA LYS A 40 -21.88 -5.13 -1.16
C LYS A 40 -20.82 -5.51 -2.19
N LEU A 41 -19.83 -4.64 -2.38
CA LEU A 41 -18.69 -4.94 -3.23
C LEU A 41 -17.72 -5.88 -2.50
N LYS A 42 -17.25 -6.90 -3.19
CA LYS A 42 -16.28 -7.86 -2.61
C LYS A 42 -14.87 -7.30 -2.68
N VAL A 43 -14.23 -7.23 -1.51
CA VAL A 43 -12.86 -6.74 -1.36
C VAL A 43 -11.97 -7.85 -0.82
N ALA A 44 -10.88 -8.14 -1.52
CA ALA A 44 -9.85 -9.03 -1.03
C ALA A 44 -8.56 -8.24 -0.78
N THR A 45 -7.80 -8.63 0.23
CA THR A 45 -6.52 -8.00 0.54
C THR A 45 -5.43 -9.05 0.75
N THR A 46 -4.18 -8.69 0.47
CA THR A 46 -3.04 -9.56 0.75
C THR A 46 -1.79 -8.75 1.06
N SER A 47 -0.92 -9.34 1.89
CA SER A 47 0.41 -8.82 2.16
C SER A 47 1.44 -9.74 1.54
N LEU A 48 2.35 -9.18 0.74
CA LEU A 48 3.50 -9.87 0.17
C LEU A 48 4.75 -9.56 1.03
N ALA A 49 5.91 -9.32 0.42
CA ALA A 49 7.11 -8.95 1.17
C ALA A 49 7.01 -7.50 1.67
N GLY A 50 6.73 -7.32 2.95
CA GLY A 50 6.58 -6.02 3.60
C GLY A 50 6.52 -6.14 5.11
N CYS A 51 6.12 -5.06 5.80
CA CYS A 51 6.02 -5.00 7.26
C CYS A 51 4.58 -5.13 7.78
N PHE A 52 3.60 -5.32 6.90
CA PHE A 52 2.17 -5.31 7.21
C PHE A 52 1.60 -3.94 7.66
N GLY A 53 2.41 -2.88 7.57
CA GLY A 53 2.03 -1.53 8.02
C GLY A 53 0.84 -0.94 7.26
N CYS A 54 0.67 -1.26 5.98
CA CYS A 54 -0.46 -0.75 5.19
C CYS A 54 -1.79 -1.36 5.63
N HIS A 55 -1.83 -2.64 6.04
CA HIS A 55 -3.02 -3.24 6.64
C HIS A 55 -3.32 -2.64 8.02
N MET A 56 -2.28 -2.38 8.83
CA MET A 56 -2.47 -1.69 10.12
C MET A 56 -3.05 -0.30 9.89
N SER A 57 -2.53 0.45 8.91
CA SER A 57 -3.08 1.77 8.56
C SER A 57 -4.50 1.70 7.98
N LEU A 58 -4.87 0.60 7.30
CA LEU A 58 -6.26 0.36 6.92
C LEU A 58 -7.17 0.20 8.14
N LEU A 59 -6.67 -0.41 9.22
CA LEU A 59 -7.44 -0.54 10.47
C LEU A 59 -7.49 0.78 11.24
N ASP A 60 -6.51 1.68 11.06
CA ASP A 60 -6.46 3.02 11.66
C ASP A 60 -7.49 4.00 11.08
N ILE A 61 -8.39 3.54 10.20
CA ILE A 61 -9.60 4.30 9.87
C ILE A 61 -10.59 4.36 11.04
N ASP A 62 -10.32 3.64 12.11
CA ASP A 62 -11.06 3.60 13.37
C ASP A 62 -12.55 3.26 13.17
N GLU A 63 -13.47 4.00 13.79
CA GLU A 63 -14.91 3.73 13.71
C GLU A 63 -15.47 3.78 12.29
N ARG A 64 -14.77 4.43 11.35
CA ARG A 64 -15.16 4.45 9.92
C ARG A 64 -15.16 3.05 9.28
N ILE A 65 -14.53 2.06 9.93
CA ILE A 65 -14.60 0.67 9.48
C ILE A 65 -16.06 0.15 9.50
N LEU A 66 -16.91 0.67 10.40
CA LEU A 66 -18.31 0.31 10.47
C LEU A 66 -19.07 0.81 9.23
N ASP A 67 -18.74 2.00 8.75
CA ASP A 67 -19.30 2.52 7.50
C ASP A 67 -18.76 1.75 6.29
N LEU A 68 -17.48 1.37 6.32
CA LEU A 68 -16.88 0.59 5.24
C LEU A 68 -17.55 -0.78 5.08
N VAL A 69 -17.81 -1.52 6.17
CA VAL A 69 -18.42 -2.84 6.11
C VAL A 69 -19.90 -2.82 5.71
N GLU A 70 -20.55 -1.64 5.73
CA GLU A 70 -21.87 -1.47 5.11
C GLU A 70 -21.78 -1.44 3.56
N LEU A 71 -20.65 -1.02 3.00
CA LEU A 71 -20.43 -0.88 1.56
C LEU A 71 -19.74 -2.10 0.95
N VAL A 72 -18.88 -2.78 1.73
CA VAL A 72 -18.05 -3.89 1.25
C VAL A 72 -18.26 -5.16 2.06
N GLU A 73 -17.97 -6.29 1.41
CA GLU A 73 -17.81 -7.60 2.04
C GLU A 73 -16.36 -8.04 1.84
N PHE A 74 -15.64 -8.26 2.95
CA PHE A 74 -14.29 -8.77 2.87
C PHE A 74 -14.30 -10.25 2.51
N ASP A 75 -13.59 -10.60 1.44
CA ASP A 75 -13.25 -11.95 1.02
C ASP A 75 -11.91 -12.36 1.65
N ARG A 76 -11.04 -13.07 0.95
CA ARG A 76 -9.71 -13.43 1.43
C ARG A 76 -8.92 -12.19 1.85
N SER A 77 -8.50 -12.18 3.10
CA SER A 77 -7.69 -11.11 3.69
C SER A 77 -6.90 -11.64 4.88
N PRO A 78 -5.72 -11.10 5.17
CA PRO A 78 -5.01 -11.42 6.42
C PRO A 78 -5.79 -11.07 7.69
N ILE A 79 -6.77 -10.17 7.60
CA ILE A 79 -7.64 -9.80 8.73
C ILE A 79 -8.93 -10.65 8.83
N THR A 80 -9.14 -11.57 7.91
CA THR A 80 -10.26 -12.53 7.93
C THR A 80 -9.73 -13.95 7.97
N ASP A 81 -10.61 -14.93 8.28
CA ASP A 81 -10.24 -16.35 8.25
C ASP A 81 -10.57 -17.07 6.93
N ILE A 82 -10.85 -16.30 5.89
CA ILE A 82 -11.13 -16.81 4.54
C ILE A 82 -9.81 -17.11 3.83
N LYS A 83 -9.58 -18.38 3.48
CA LYS A 83 -8.31 -18.84 2.87
C LYS A 83 -8.34 -18.88 1.35
N GLN A 84 -9.52 -19.05 0.76
CA GLN A 84 -9.68 -19.15 -0.69
C GLN A 84 -10.17 -17.82 -1.26
N LEU A 85 -9.55 -17.39 -2.35
CA LEU A 85 -9.95 -16.17 -3.06
C LEU A 85 -11.05 -16.48 -4.07
N GLY A 86 -12.22 -15.86 -3.86
CA GLY A 86 -13.32 -15.86 -4.83
C GLY A 86 -13.22 -14.72 -5.84
N PRO A 87 -14.19 -14.62 -6.77
CA PRO A 87 -14.31 -13.44 -7.62
C PRO A 87 -14.55 -12.18 -6.78
N CYS A 88 -13.67 -11.18 -6.92
CA CYS A 88 -13.70 -9.95 -6.16
C CYS A 88 -13.82 -8.72 -7.07
N ASP A 89 -14.42 -7.67 -6.53
CA ASP A 89 -14.51 -6.38 -7.23
C ASP A 89 -13.20 -5.59 -7.07
N LEU A 90 -12.60 -5.63 -5.88
CA LEU A 90 -11.40 -4.88 -5.53
C LEU A 90 -10.38 -5.76 -4.81
N GLY A 91 -9.14 -5.72 -5.26
CA GLY A 91 -7.98 -6.31 -4.61
C GLY A 91 -7.02 -5.25 -4.11
N LEU A 92 -6.71 -5.25 -2.81
CA LEU A 92 -5.69 -4.40 -2.21
C LEU A 92 -4.45 -5.23 -1.92
N VAL A 93 -3.33 -4.90 -2.53
CA VAL A 93 -2.07 -5.64 -2.39
C VAL A 93 -1.00 -4.73 -1.80
N GLU A 94 -0.48 -5.09 -0.62
CA GLU A 94 0.71 -4.47 -0.04
C GLU A 94 1.92 -5.38 -0.17
N GLY A 95 3.09 -4.79 0.00
CA GLY A 95 4.36 -5.52 -0.08
C GLY A 95 4.91 -5.67 -1.49
N GLY A 96 6.21 -5.92 -1.59
CA GLY A 96 6.90 -6.20 -2.84
C GLY A 96 6.90 -7.69 -3.18
N VAL A 97 7.31 -8.03 -4.39
CA VAL A 97 7.43 -9.42 -4.86
C VAL A 97 8.87 -9.89 -4.64
N ALA A 98 9.08 -10.73 -3.61
CA ALA A 98 10.41 -11.16 -3.18
C ALA A 98 10.71 -12.64 -3.40
N ASN A 99 9.67 -13.46 -3.59
CA ASN A 99 9.79 -14.91 -3.76
C ASN A 99 8.76 -15.46 -4.75
N ALA A 100 8.86 -16.74 -5.08
CA ALA A 100 7.98 -17.42 -6.04
C ALA A 100 6.53 -17.45 -5.58
N GLU A 101 6.26 -17.66 -4.29
CA GLU A 101 4.90 -17.65 -3.74
C GLU A 101 4.24 -16.27 -3.90
N ASN A 102 4.98 -15.18 -3.67
CA ASN A 102 4.46 -13.83 -3.90
C ASN A 102 3.99 -13.64 -5.35
N VAL A 103 4.73 -14.21 -6.34
CA VAL A 103 4.34 -14.16 -7.75
C VAL A 103 3.03 -14.89 -7.98
N GLU A 104 2.87 -16.07 -7.40
CA GLU A 104 1.67 -16.90 -7.55
C GLU A 104 0.44 -16.23 -6.93
N VAL A 105 0.56 -15.77 -5.67
CA VAL A 105 -0.50 -15.04 -4.96
C VAL A 105 -0.91 -13.79 -5.73
N LEU A 106 0.05 -13.01 -6.21
CA LEU A 106 -0.23 -11.78 -6.94
C LEU A 106 -0.96 -12.06 -8.27
N ARG A 107 -0.55 -13.12 -8.99
CA ARG A 107 -1.23 -13.55 -10.22
C ARG A 107 -2.63 -14.07 -9.94
N GLU A 108 -2.84 -14.75 -8.82
CA GLU A 108 -4.16 -15.18 -8.36
C GLU A 108 -5.07 -13.98 -8.12
N PHE A 109 -4.59 -12.97 -7.37
CA PHE A 109 -5.33 -11.73 -7.14
C PHE A 109 -5.69 -11.03 -8.45
N ARG A 110 -4.74 -10.92 -9.39
CA ARG A 110 -5.04 -10.29 -10.69
C ARG A 110 -6.11 -11.03 -11.49
N ARG A 111 -6.18 -12.35 -11.39
CA ARG A 111 -7.21 -13.14 -12.11
C ARG A 111 -8.60 -13.02 -11.50
N HIS A 112 -8.70 -12.82 -10.19
CA HIS A 112 -9.96 -12.81 -9.47
C HIS A 112 -10.52 -11.42 -9.21
N CYS A 113 -9.67 -10.40 -9.11
CA CYS A 113 -10.09 -9.04 -8.82
C CYS A 113 -10.31 -8.24 -10.12
N LYS A 114 -11.44 -7.53 -10.22
CA LYS A 114 -11.72 -6.63 -11.34
C LYS A 114 -10.77 -5.45 -11.34
N VAL A 115 -10.58 -4.83 -10.18
CA VAL A 115 -9.66 -3.72 -9.93
C VAL A 115 -8.57 -4.18 -8.97
N LEU A 116 -7.32 -3.87 -9.25
CA LEU A 116 -6.16 -4.17 -8.41
C LEU A 116 -5.43 -2.89 -8.04
N VAL A 117 -5.19 -2.71 -6.75
CA VAL A 117 -4.53 -1.54 -6.16
C VAL A 117 -3.21 -1.93 -5.53
N ALA A 118 -2.13 -1.24 -5.90
CA ALA A 118 -0.86 -1.27 -5.19
C ALA A 118 -0.93 -0.36 -3.97
N LEU A 119 -0.90 -0.94 -2.77
CA LEU A 119 -1.04 -0.22 -1.51
C LEU A 119 0.33 -0.09 -0.83
N GLY A 120 0.78 1.15 -0.66
CA GLY A 120 2.03 1.49 0.01
C GLY A 120 3.28 1.36 -0.83
N ALA A 121 4.38 1.95 -0.36
CA ALA A 121 5.64 2.07 -1.08
C ALA A 121 6.22 0.72 -1.51
N CYS A 122 6.10 -0.34 -0.68
CA CYS A 122 6.62 -1.65 -1.03
C CYS A 122 5.95 -2.24 -2.28
N ALA A 123 4.63 -2.08 -2.43
CA ALA A 123 3.91 -2.53 -3.61
C ALA A 123 4.16 -1.62 -4.83
N VAL A 124 4.29 -0.31 -4.61
CA VAL A 124 4.40 0.71 -5.67
C VAL A 124 5.80 0.74 -6.30
N ASN A 125 6.87 0.70 -5.49
CA ASN A 125 8.25 0.86 -5.95
C ASN A 125 9.25 -0.13 -5.32
N GLY A 126 8.78 -1.13 -4.58
CA GLY A 126 9.61 -2.12 -3.89
C GLY A 126 9.97 -1.74 -2.46
N GLY A 127 9.95 -0.46 -2.10
CA GLY A 127 10.15 0.07 -0.75
C GLY A 127 11.39 -0.49 -0.03
N VAL A 128 11.27 -0.67 1.29
CA VAL A 128 12.34 -1.23 2.14
C VAL A 128 12.78 -2.63 1.70
N PRO A 129 11.89 -3.57 1.34
CA PRO A 129 12.32 -4.89 0.85
C PRO A 129 13.26 -4.84 -0.35
N ALA A 130 13.11 -3.84 -1.24
CA ALA A 130 13.96 -3.70 -2.42
C ALA A 130 15.35 -3.12 -2.11
N MET A 131 15.62 -2.67 -0.89
CA MET A 131 16.98 -2.23 -0.50
C MET A 131 18.02 -3.34 -0.67
N ARG A 132 17.61 -4.61 -0.50
CA ARG A 132 18.53 -5.75 -0.77
C ARG A 132 18.95 -5.88 -2.22
N ASN A 133 18.25 -5.22 -3.15
CA ASN A 133 18.57 -5.28 -4.57
C ASN A 133 19.94 -4.68 -4.94
N SER A 134 20.54 -3.91 -4.01
CA SER A 134 21.89 -3.38 -4.13
C SER A 134 22.99 -4.41 -3.87
N PHE A 135 22.63 -5.61 -3.38
CA PHE A 135 23.55 -6.69 -3.04
C PHE A 135 23.21 -7.97 -3.82
N ALA A 136 24.18 -8.87 -3.97
CA ALA A 136 23.89 -10.18 -4.51
C ALA A 136 23.07 -11.00 -3.51
N LEU A 137 22.08 -11.77 -3.99
CA LEU A 137 21.24 -12.59 -3.12
C LEU A 137 22.04 -13.56 -2.26
N GLY A 138 23.09 -14.16 -2.84
CA GLY A 138 23.98 -15.07 -2.11
C GLY A 138 24.68 -14.40 -0.93
N ASP A 139 25.10 -13.15 -1.08
CA ASP A 139 25.72 -12.38 0.00
C ASP A 139 24.74 -12.10 1.13
N CYS A 140 23.51 -11.71 0.78
CA CYS A 140 22.43 -11.49 1.77
C CYS A 140 22.12 -12.78 2.56
N LEU A 141 22.06 -13.93 1.87
CA LEU A 141 21.80 -15.22 2.51
C LEU A 141 22.97 -15.64 3.41
N THR A 142 24.21 -15.42 2.95
CA THR A 142 25.40 -15.72 3.73
C THR A 142 25.47 -14.87 4.99
N GLU A 143 25.21 -13.56 4.87
CA GLU A 143 25.18 -12.66 6.02
C GLU A 143 24.08 -13.06 7.03
N SER A 144 22.88 -13.40 6.52
CA SER A 144 21.74 -13.67 7.37
C SER A 144 21.78 -15.04 8.04
N TYR A 145 22.35 -16.08 7.39
CA TYR A 145 22.22 -17.46 7.84
C TYR A 145 23.55 -18.16 8.14
N VAL A 146 24.68 -17.58 7.77
CA VAL A 146 26.00 -18.21 7.95
C VAL A 146 26.93 -17.33 8.78
N GLY A 147 27.10 -16.06 8.41
CA GLY A 147 28.06 -15.14 9.02
C GLY A 147 27.49 -14.17 10.05
N GLY A 148 26.17 -14.13 10.24
CA GLY A 148 25.51 -13.16 11.10
C GLY A 148 25.83 -13.34 12.60
N ILE A 149 25.74 -12.25 13.35
CA ILE A 149 26.02 -12.25 14.80
C ILE A 149 24.99 -13.15 15.53
N GLY A 150 25.48 -14.06 16.35
CA GLY A 150 24.62 -14.94 17.16
C GLY A 150 24.09 -16.20 16.47
N ILE A 151 24.59 -16.51 15.28
CA ILE A 151 24.23 -17.75 14.57
C ILE A 151 24.97 -18.93 15.20
N HIS A 152 24.23 -19.89 15.76
CA HIS A 152 24.80 -21.09 16.38
C HIS A 152 24.87 -22.31 15.46
N ASN A 153 23.97 -22.41 14.48
CA ASN A 153 23.93 -23.47 13.48
C ASN A 153 23.95 -22.84 12.08
N PRO A 154 25.13 -22.49 11.52
CA PRO A 154 25.21 -21.81 10.24
C PRO A 154 24.75 -22.72 9.10
N GLY A 155 23.82 -22.22 8.28
CA GLY A 155 23.32 -22.92 7.10
C GLY A 155 22.15 -22.21 6.48
N VAL A 156 22.18 -22.05 5.17
CA VAL A 156 21.03 -21.48 4.43
C VAL A 156 19.91 -22.52 4.45
N PRO A 157 18.70 -22.17 4.91
CA PRO A 157 17.56 -23.10 4.89
C PRO A 157 17.28 -23.60 3.46
N ASN A 158 17.11 -24.92 3.33
CA ASN A 158 16.81 -25.56 2.06
C ASN A 158 15.75 -26.65 2.29
N ASP A 159 14.50 -26.20 2.38
CA ASP A 159 13.34 -27.05 2.54
C ASP A 159 12.38 -26.84 1.36
N PRO A 160 11.77 -27.88 0.78
CA PRO A 160 10.81 -27.76 -0.32
C PRO A 160 9.60 -26.87 -0.03
N GLU A 161 9.23 -26.69 1.24
CA GLU A 161 8.12 -25.83 1.65
C GLU A 161 8.51 -24.35 1.71
N ILE A 162 9.82 -24.02 1.66
CA ILE A 162 10.29 -22.63 1.65
C ILE A 162 10.28 -22.12 0.21
N PRO A 163 9.49 -21.07 -0.09
CA PRO A 163 9.43 -20.53 -1.45
C PRO A 163 10.77 -19.94 -1.88
N LEU A 164 11.16 -20.23 -3.13
CA LEU A 164 12.42 -19.75 -3.71
C LEU A 164 12.43 -18.21 -3.76
N LEU A 165 13.47 -17.61 -3.22
CA LEU A 165 13.68 -16.17 -3.31
C LEU A 165 14.01 -15.76 -4.76
N LEU A 166 13.44 -14.65 -5.18
CA LEU A 166 13.84 -13.98 -6.41
C LEU A 166 15.20 -13.28 -6.21
N ASN A 167 15.99 -13.16 -7.26
CA ASN A 167 17.25 -12.43 -7.19
C ASN A 167 17.07 -10.97 -6.78
N LYS A 168 15.94 -10.37 -7.16
CA LYS A 168 15.55 -9.00 -6.79
C LYS A 168 14.12 -8.98 -6.26
N VAL A 169 13.83 -7.99 -5.45
CA VAL A 169 12.46 -7.63 -5.07
C VAL A 169 11.90 -6.70 -6.15
N HIS A 170 10.72 -7.00 -6.61
CA HIS A 170 10.03 -6.23 -7.64
C HIS A 170 8.80 -5.52 -7.06
N PRO A 171 8.48 -4.32 -7.53
CA PRO A 171 7.14 -3.75 -7.32
C PRO A 171 6.11 -4.60 -8.07
N ILE A 172 4.87 -4.57 -7.59
CA ILE A 172 3.84 -5.52 -8.10
C ILE A 172 3.46 -5.28 -9.56
N HIS A 173 3.59 -4.05 -10.06
CA HIS A 173 3.27 -3.70 -11.44
C HIS A 173 4.26 -4.26 -12.48
N GLU A 174 5.44 -4.70 -12.05
CA GLU A 174 6.37 -5.42 -12.93
C GLU A 174 5.95 -6.88 -13.19
N VAL A 175 5.04 -7.42 -12.37
CA VAL A 175 4.59 -8.81 -12.45
C VAL A 175 3.18 -8.93 -13.02
N VAL A 176 2.27 -8.02 -12.64
CA VAL A 176 0.88 -7.98 -13.13
C VAL A 176 0.44 -6.55 -13.43
N LYS A 177 -0.63 -6.42 -14.24
CA LYS A 177 -1.26 -5.12 -14.46
C LYS A 177 -1.92 -4.63 -13.16
N VAL A 178 -1.57 -3.42 -12.75
CA VAL A 178 -2.16 -2.70 -11.62
C VAL A 178 -3.03 -1.56 -12.16
N ASP A 179 -4.18 -1.33 -11.55
CA ASP A 179 -5.13 -0.31 -12.00
C ASP A 179 -4.95 1.01 -11.25
N TYR A 180 -4.60 0.95 -9.95
CA TYR A 180 -4.35 2.14 -9.13
C TYR A 180 -3.16 1.96 -8.20
N PHE A 181 -2.54 3.09 -7.83
CA PHE A 181 -1.41 3.16 -6.93
C PHE A 181 -1.71 4.12 -5.80
N LEU A 182 -1.62 3.65 -4.55
CA LEU A 182 -1.73 4.48 -3.36
C LEU A 182 -0.38 4.48 -2.63
N PRO A 183 0.44 5.53 -2.81
CA PRO A 183 1.75 5.63 -2.20
C PRO A 183 1.65 5.96 -0.70
N GLY A 184 2.74 5.68 0.03
CA GLY A 184 2.90 5.93 1.46
C GLY A 184 3.70 4.82 2.13
N CYS A 185 4.28 5.07 3.32
CA CYS A 185 5.01 4.05 4.06
C CYS A 185 4.73 4.12 5.57
N PRO A 186 3.49 3.73 5.95
CA PRO A 186 2.30 3.42 5.13
C PRO A 186 1.56 4.67 4.63
N PRO A 187 0.63 4.57 3.68
CA PRO A 187 -0.35 5.64 3.46
C PRO A 187 -1.19 5.80 4.72
N SER A 188 -1.55 7.04 5.08
CA SER A 188 -2.35 7.30 6.28
C SER A 188 -3.76 6.69 6.18
N GLY A 189 -4.39 6.40 7.33
CA GLY A 189 -5.79 5.94 7.39
C GLY A 189 -6.74 6.90 6.65
N ASP A 190 -6.52 8.21 6.74
CA ASP A 190 -7.30 9.21 6.02
C ASP A 190 -7.12 9.13 4.51
N ALA A 191 -5.89 8.88 4.03
CA ALA A 191 -5.63 8.69 2.60
C ALA A 191 -6.31 7.42 2.08
N ILE A 192 -6.22 6.32 2.84
CA ILE A 192 -6.87 5.04 2.50
C ILE A 192 -8.38 5.22 2.48
N TRP A 193 -8.95 5.89 3.48
CA TRP A 193 -10.38 6.16 3.56
C TRP A 193 -10.88 6.97 2.36
N THR A 194 -10.23 8.09 2.06
CA THR A 194 -10.59 8.96 0.93
C THR A 194 -10.49 8.17 -0.38
N PHE A 195 -9.39 7.44 -0.58
CA PHE A 195 -9.18 6.61 -1.78
C PHE A 195 -10.31 5.58 -1.96
N LEU A 196 -10.61 4.81 -0.90
CA LEU A 196 -11.63 3.76 -0.97
C LEU A 196 -13.02 4.32 -1.21
N THR A 197 -13.40 5.39 -0.51
CA THR A 197 -14.74 5.98 -0.64
C THR A 197 -14.95 6.59 -2.02
N GLU A 198 -13.98 7.29 -2.59
CA GLU A 198 -14.06 7.82 -3.95
C GLU A 198 -14.11 6.70 -4.98
N LEU A 199 -13.26 5.66 -4.83
CA LEU A 199 -13.25 4.50 -5.73
C LEU A 199 -14.58 3.75 -5.71
N LEU A 200 -15.12 3.46 -4.51
CA LEU A 200 -16.39 2.74 -4.35
C LEU A 200 -17.59 3.56 -4.84
N ALA A 201 -17.51 4.88 -4.77
CA ALA A 201 -18.51 5.78 -5.32
C ALA A 201 -18.40 5.97 -6.84
N GLY A 202 -17.37 5.43 -7.48
CA GLY A 202 -17.07 5.63 -8.91
C GLY A 202 -16.70 7.08 -9.25
N GLN A 203 -16.21 7.84 -8.26
CA GLN A 203 -15.72 9.20 -8.42
C GLN A 203 -14.27 9.22 -8.86
N PRO A 204 -13.82 10.29 -9.54
CA PRO A 204 -12.39 10.49 -9.77
C PRO A 204 -11.64 10.56 -8.44
N ILE A 205 -10.58 9.78 -8.31
CA ILE A 205 -9.75 9.76 -7.10
C ILE A 205 -8.91 11.04 -7.07
N SER A 206 -9.06 11.83 -6.01
CA SER A 206 -8.36 13.10 -5.82
C SER A 206 -7.83 13.22 -4.40
N LEU A 207 -6.62 12.68 -4.17
CA LEU A 207 -5.96 12.80 -2.88
C LEU A 207 -5.19 14.13 -2.81
N PRO A 208 -5.40 14.95 -1.76
CA PRO A 208 -4.61 16.14 -1.56
C PRO A 208 -3.15 15.76 -1.30
N TYR A 209 -2.21 16.60 -1.79
CA TYR A 209 -0.78 16.37 -1.61
C TYR A 209 -0.37 16.16 -0.14
N THR A 210 -1.07 16.80 0.78
CA THR A 210 -0.86 16.65 2.24
C THR A 210 -1.19 15.26 2.78
N GLN A 211 -1.85 14.40 2.02
CA GLN A 211 -2.13 13.00 2.38
C GLN A 211 -1.19 12.01 1.67
N LEU A 212 -0.38 12.48 0.73
CA LEU A 212 0.56 11.68 -0.04
C LEU A 212 1.97 11.80 0.54
N HIS A 213 2.22 11.15 1.68
CA HIS A 213 3.52 11.10 2.31
C HIS A 213 4.18 9.75 2.14
N TYR A 214 5.53 9.74 2.26
CA TYR A 214 6.33 8.53 2.39
C TYR A 214 6.98 8.39 3.77
N ASP A 215 6.74 9.36 4.65
CA ASP A 215 7.26 9.51 6.01
C ASP A 215 6.12 9.66 7.03
#